data_a2417401ed74dfa79f67c41cf8540632
#
_entry.id   a2417401ed74dfa79f67c41cf8540632
#
_cell.length_a   1.000
_cell.length_b   1.000
_cell.length_c   1.000
_cell.angle_alpha   90.00
_cell.angle_beta   90.00
_cell.angle_gamma   90.00
#
_symmetry.space_group_name_H-M   'P 1'
#
loop_
_entity.id
_entity.type
_entity.pdbx_description
1 polymer ?
#
loop_
_entity_poly.entity_id
_entity_poly.type
_entity_poly.pdbx_seq_one_letter_code
_entity_poly.pdbx_strand_id
1 'polypeptide(L)'
;MYYVGVDIGGTGIKVGIVTDGGEIIAKGAISTSVKDGYEVIVKEMAKLIEDTVSDAKITPDDVASIGIGCPGSIDDKKGEVIYSNNLEFKNVPLCAELKKYIDKPIYINNDANCAALGEFFALGDDTVE
;
A
#
# COMPACT_ATOMS: atom_id res chain seq x y z
N MET A 1 -15.17 -8.74 -5.78
CA MET A 1 -13.71 -8.62 -5.69
C MET A 1 -13.33 -7.67 -4.58
N TYR A 2 -12.13 -7.81 -4.10
CA TYR A 2 -11.62 -6.95 -3.04
C TYR A 2 -10.40 -6.20 -3.55
N TYR A 3 -10.09 -5.10 -2.90
CA TYR A 3 -8.96 -4.26 -3.26
C TYR A 3 -8.12 -4.02 -2.01
N VAL A 4 -6.80 -3.95 -2.19
CA VAL A 4 -5.89 -3.67 -1.09
C VAL A 4 -5.42 -2.24 -1.22
N GLY A 5 -5.57 -1.46 -0.16
CA GLY A 5 -5.03 -0.11 -0.09
C GLY A 5 -3.88 -0.08 0.89
N VAL A 6 -2.77 0.53 0.50
CA VAL A 6 -1.58 0.65 1.33
C VAL A 6 -1.22 2.12 1.46
N ASP A 7 -1.00 2.55 2.69
CA ASP A 7 -0.51 3.90 2.97
C ASP A 7 0.85 3.73 3.64
N ILE A 8 1.92 4.10 2.92
CA ILE A 8 3.26 3.94 3.44
C ILE A 8 3.81 5.30 3.86
N GLY A 9 4.32 5.38 5.07
CA GLY A 9 4.90 6.61 5.60
C GLY A 9 6.19 6.33 6.36
N GLY A 10 6.86 7.39 6.78
CA GLY A 10 8.15 7.27 7.47
C GLY A 10 8.06 6.63 8.83
N THR A 11 6.89 6.62 9.47
CA THR A 11 6.72 6.04 10.80
C THR A 11 5.88 4.77 10.79
N GLY A 12 5.10 4.54 9.76
CA GLY A 12 4.25 3.35 9.73
C GLY A 12 3.69 3.05 8.36
N ILE A 13 3.28 1.80 8.18
CA ILE A 13 2.63 1.32 6.97
C ILE A 13 1.26 0.81 7.40
N LYS A 14 0.21 1.23 6.70
CA LYS A 14 -1.15 0.81 6.97
C LYS A 14 -1.72 0.12 5.76
N VAL A 15 -2.48 -0.95 5.98
CA VAL A 15 -3.11 -1.72 4.92
C VAL A 15 -4.59 -1.86 5.24
N GLY A 16 -5.43 -1.77 4.24
CA GLY A 16 -6.86 -2.03 4.38
C GLY A 16 -7.35 -2.88 3.22
N ILE A 17 -8.31 -3.73 3.50
CA ILE A 17 -8.99 -4.53 2.48
C ILE A 17 -10.35 -3.92 2.27
N VAL A 18 -10.66 -3.57 1.02
CA VAL A 18 -11.85 -2.81 0.68
C VAL A 18 -12.70 -3.58 -0.32
N THR A 19 -14.01 -3.54 -0.13
CA THR A 19 -14.96 -4.20 -1.04
C THR A 19 -15.24 -3.30 -2.23
N ASP A 20 -15.93 -3.84 -3.24
CA ASP A 20 -16.39 -3.06 -4.39
C ASP A 20 -17.25 -1.86 -3.97
N GLY A 21 -17.94 -1.98 -2.85
CA GLY A 21 -18.78 -0.90 -2.36
C GLY A 21 -18.05 0.14 -1.53
N GLY A 22 -16.74 -0.03 -1.35
CA GLY A 22 -15.95 0.93 -0.58
C GLY A 22 -15.91 0.67 0.92
N GLU A 23 -16.34 -0.51 1.34
CA GLU A 23 -16.36 -0.86 2.75
C GLU A 23 -15.04 -1.52 3.15
N ILE A 24 -14.43 -1.07 4.24
CA ILE A 24 -13.20 -1.65 4.75
C ILE A 24 -13.56 -2.82 5.65
N ILE A 25 -13.12 -4.02 5.30
CA ILE A 25 -13.44 -5.23 6.05
C ILE A 25 -12.29 -5.73 6.92
N ALA A 26 -11.09 -5.23 6.72
CA ALA A 26 -9.93 -5.58 7.53
C ALA A 26 -8.87 -4.51 7.42
N LYS A 27 -8.09 -4.34 8.47
CA LYS A 27 -6.99 -3.38 8.52
C LYS A 27 -5.79 -3.98 9.22
N GLY A 28 -4.61 -3.53 8.84
CA GLY A 28 -3.38 -3.89 9.54
C GLY A 28 -2.42 -2.72 9.53
N ALA A 29 -1.47 -2.71 10.43
CA ALA A 29 -0.46 -1.66 10.51
C ALA A 29 0.81 -2.20 11.14
N ILE A 30 1.94 -1.65 10.69
CA ILE A 30 3.25 -1.94 11.28
C ILE A 30 4.08 -0.66 11.28
N SER A 31 5.16 -0.66 12.04
CA SER A 31 6.13 0.44 12.00
C SER A 31 7.01 0.28 10.76
N THR A 32 7.42 1.41 10.16
CA THR A 32 8.28 1.39 8.99
C THR A 32 9.74 1.29 9.42
N SER A 33 10.47 0.31 8.87
CA SER A 33 11.89 0.12 9.16
C SER A 33 12.75 0.91 8.18
N VAL A 34 12.63 2.24 8.21
CA VAL A 34 13.27 3.13 7.23
C VAL A 34 14.76 2.88 7.10
N LYS A 35 15.44 2.70 8.23
CA LYS A 35 16.90 2.56 8.23
C LYS A 35 17.39 1.23 7.68
N ASP A 36 16.49 0.26 7.53
CA ASP A 36 16.87 -1.05 7.03
C ASP A 36 16.83 -1.14 5.50
N GLY A 37 16.39 -0.08 4.85
CA GLY A 37 16.37 -0.01 3.39
C GLY A 37 15.07 -0.48 2.79
N TYR A 38 14.89 -0.17 1.50
CA TYR A 38 13.60 -0.43 0.85
C TYR A 38 13.30 -1.92 0.69
N GLU A 39 14.32 -2.75 0.57
CA GLU A 39 14.09 -4.18 0.41
C GLU A 39 13.41 -4.78 1.64
N VAL A 40 13.83 -4.36 2.83
CA VAL A 40 13.20 -4.80 4.06
C VAL A 40 11.80 -4.24 4.18
N ILE A 41 11.63 -2.95 3.83
CA ILE A 41 10.33 -2.31 3.88
C ILE A 41 9.33 -3.04 2.96
N VAL A 42 9.74 -3.38 1.75
CA VAL A 42 8.89 -4.09 0.80
C VAL A 42 8.52 -5.47 1.33
N LYS A 43 9.47 -6.17 1.90
CA LYS A 43 9.22 -7.50 2.46
C LYS A 43 8.20 -7.43 3.60
N GLU A 44 8.36 -6.45 4.49
CA GLU A 44 7.45 -6.27 5.61
C GLU A 44 6.06 -5.85 5.13
N MET A 45 6.01 -4.99 4.13
CA MET A 45 4.75 -4.58 3.54
C MET A 45 4.02 -5.76 2.91
N ALA A 46 4.73 -6.61 2.18
CA ALA A 46 4.14 -7.80 1.57
C ALA A 46 3.56 -8.72 2.64
N LYS A 47 4.29 -8.93 3.72
CA LYS A 47 3.81 -9.76 4.81
C LYS A 47 2.57 -9.15 5.46
N LEU A 48 2.56 -7.85 5.65
CA LEU A 48 1.40 -7.18 6.23
C LEU A 48 0.18 -7.33 5.33
N ILE A 49 0.35 -7.20 4.03
CA ILE A 49 -0.75 -7.40 3.09
C ILE A 49 -1.27 -8.83 3.19
N GLU A 50 -0.39 -9.81 3.20
CA GLU A 50 -0.79 -11.21 3.28
C GLU A 50 -1.52 -11.50 4.59
N ASP A 51 -1.01 -10.98 5.69
CA ASP A 51 -1.64 -11.19 7.00
C ASP A 51 -3.02 -10.53 7.04
N THR A 52 -3.17 -9.35 6.45
CA THR A 52 -4.44 -8.64 6.46
C THR A 52 -5.47 -9.35 5.58
N VAL A 53 -5.04 -9.88 4.44
CA VAL A 53 -5.90 -10.69 3.57
C VAL A 53 -6.39 -11.93 4.32
N SER A 54 -5.49 -12.58 5.04
CA SER A 54 -5.84 -13.75 5.83
C SER A 54 -6.84 -13.39 6.95
N ASP A 55 -6.62 -12.27 7.61
CA ASP A 55 -7.52 -11.80 8.66
C ASP A 55 -8.92 -11.50 8.12
N ALA A 56 -9.00 -11.06 6.89
CA ALA A 56 -10.28 -10.79 6.23
C ALA A 56 -11.01 -12.07 5.83
N LYS A 57 -10.34 -13.22 5.97
CA LYS A 57 -10.88 -14.53 5.60
C LYS A 57 -11.20 -14.64 4.13
N ILE A 58 -10.38 -14.00 3.32
CA ILE A 58 -10.44 -14.12 1.86
C ILE A 58 -9.12 -14.69 1.37
N THR A 59 -9.05 -15.04 0.10
CA THR A 59 -7.82 -15.60 -0.48
C THR A 59 -7.18 -14.56 -1.38
N PRO A 60 -5.89 -14.72 -1.73
CA PRO A 60 -5.27 -13.82 -2.70
C PRO A 60 -6.01 -13.73 -4.02
N ASP A 61 -6.68 -14.82 -4.43
CA ASP A 61 -7.44 -14.82 -5.69
C ASP A 61 -8.63 -13.87 -5.64
N ASP A 62 -9.09 -13.52 -4.44
CA ASP A 62 -10.20 -12.59 -4.29
C ASP A 62 -9.77 -11.13 -4.42
N VAL A 63 -8.47 -10.86 -4.47
CA VAL A 63 -7.93 -9.52 -4.56
C VAL A 63 -7.72 -9.13 -6.02
N ALA A 64 -8.34 -8.03 -6.43
CA ALA A 64 -8.23 -7.56 -7.81
C ALA A 64 -6.95 -6.76 -8.04
N SER A 65 -6.59 -5.91 -7.11
CA SER A 65 -5.43 -5.03 -7.27
C SER A 65 -4.98 -4.46 -5.94
N ILE A 66 -3.79 -3.85 -5.96
CA ILE A 66 -3.18 -3.21 -4.78
C ILE A 66 -2.85 -1.77 -5.17
N GLY A 67 -3.32 -0.82 -4.38
CA GLY A 67 -3.00 0.59 -4.56
C GLY A 67 -2.14 1.08 -3.41
N ILE A 68 -1.06 1.79 -3.71
CA ILE A 68 -0.11 2.28 -2.71
C ILE A 68 -0.06 3.79 -2.74
N GLY A 69 -0.23 4.41 -1.57
CA GLY A 69 0.03 5.84 -1.38
C GLY A 69 1.37 6.02 -0.71
N CYS A 70 2.23 6.82 -1.30
CA CYS A 70 3.60 7.00 -0.83
C CYS A 70 3.96 8.49 -0.84
N PRO A 71 4.64 9.00 0.20
CA PRO A 71 5.06 10.40 0.18
C PRO A 71 6.22 10.60 -0.77
N GLY A 72 6.28 11.79 -1.38
CA GLY A 72 7.41 12.18 -2.23
C GLY A 72 7.05 12.26 -3.70
N SER A 73 8.07 12.19 -4.53
CA SER A 73 7.92 12.25 -5.99
C SER A 73 7.78 10.85 -6.54
N ILE A 74 6.69 10.61 -7.24
CA ILE A 74 6.35 9.27 -7.73
C ILE A 74 6.22 9.30 -9.24
N ASP A 75 6.77 8.26 -9.90
CA ASP A 75 6.51 8.00 -11.30
C ASP A 75 5.46 6.88 -11.34
N ASP A 76 4.20 7.24 -11.46
CA ASP A 76 3.12 6.27 -11.39
C ASP A 76 3.07 5.35 -12.60
N LYS A 77 3.64 5.77 -13.71
CA LYS A 77 3.66 4.93 -14.92
C LYS A 77 4.69 3.82 -14.79
N LYS A 78 5.84 4.13 -14.19
CA LYS A 78 6.89 3.13 -14.00
C LYS A 78 6.73 2.38 -12.68
N GLY A 79 5.87 2.87 -11.78
CA GLY A 79 5.72 2.25 -10.48
C GLY A 79 6.92 2.48 -9.58
N GLU A 80 7.57 3.64 -9.69
CA GLU A 80 8.80 3.94 -8.97
C GLU A 80 8.64 5.13 -8.05
N VAL A 81 9.35 5.10 -6.93
CA VAL A 81 9.50 6.26 -6.05
C VAL A 81 10.78 6.95 -6.48
N ILE A 82 10.65 8.12 -7.10
CA ILE A 82 11.82 8.87 -7.56
C ILE A 82 12.57 9.39 -6.35
N TYR A 83 11.87 9.96 -5.39
CA TYR A 83 12.48 10.46 -4.18
C TYR A 83 11.46 10.57 -3.05
N SER A 84 11.82 10.13 -1.88
CA SER A 84 11.02 10.32 -0.67
C SER A 84 11.95 10.53 0.52
N ASN A 85 11.94 11.74 1.05
CA ASN A 85 12.79 12.06 2.21
C ASN A 85 12.34 11.26 3.44
N ASN A 86 11.03 11.12 3.64
CA ASN A 86 10.50 10.42 4.81
C ASN A 86 10.91 8.96 4.85
N LEU A 87 11.03 8.34 3.67
CA LEU A 87 11.36 6.93 3.56
C LEU A 87 12.83 6.71 3.20
N GLU A 88 13.57 7.79 2.95
CA GLU A 88 14.95 7.73 2.50
C GLU A 88 15.06 6.91 1.20
N PHE A 89 14.06 7.05 0.34
CA PHE A 89 14.02 6.37 -0.95
C PHE A 89 14.58 7.26 -2.04
N LYS A 90 15.30 6.64 -2.97
CA LYS A 90 15.78 7.32 -4.17
C LYS A 90 15.77 6.31 -5.30
N ASN A 91 14.98 6.60 -6.33
CA ASN A 91 14.85 5.72 -7.50
C ASN A 91 14.53 4.27 -7.13
N VAL A 92 13.54 4.09 -6.26
CA VAL A 92 13.15 2.75 -5.80
C VAL A 92 12.03 2.21 -6.69
N PRO A 93 12.24 1.06 -7.36
CA PRO A 93 11.20 0.45 -8.20
C PRO A 93 10.20 -0.32 -7.32
N LEU A 94 9.40 0.41 -6.55
CA LEU A 94 8.58 -0.15 -5.48
C LEU A 94 7.58 -1.19 -5.98
N CYS A 95 6.88 -0.90 -7.08
CA CYS A 95 5.89 -1.84 -7.59
C CYS A 95 6.54 -3.13 -8.09
N ALA A 96 7.66 -3.01 -8.80
CA ALA A 96 8.38 -4.19 -9.29
C ALA A 96 8.90 -5.04 -8.13
N GLU A 97 9.39 -4.40 -7.09
CA GLU A 97 9.90 -5.10 -5.91
C GLU A 97 8.76 -5.82 -5.18
N LEU A 98 7.63 -5.16 -5.01
CA LEU A 98 6.49 -5.79 -4.33
C LEU A 98 5.92 -6.93 -5.14
N LYS A 99 5.94 -6.84 -6.47
CA LYS A 99 5.45 -7.93 -7.33
C LYS A 99 6.23 -9.21 -7.18
N LYS A 100 7.44 -9.15 -6.67
CA LYS A 100 8.22 -10.37 -6.40
C LYS A 100 7.57 -11.21 -5.30
N TYR A 101 6.77 -10.59 -4.45
CA TYR A 101 6.09 -11.26 -3.35
C TYR A 101 4.61 -11.50 -3.65
N ILE A 102 3.96 -10.58 -4.34
CA ILE A 102 2.52 -10.63 -4.58
C ILE A 102 2.26 -10.35 -6.05
N ASP A 103 1.81 -11.36 -6.77
CA ASP A 103 1.60 -11.27 -8.21
C ASP A 103 0.19 -10.75 -8.51
N LYS A 104 0.00 -9.46 -8.35
CA LYS A 104 -1.24 -8.76 -8.64
C LYS A 104 -0.93 -7.42 -9.28
N PRO A 105 -1.88 -6.81 -9.98
CA PRO A 105 -1.69 -5.44 -10.46
C PRO A 105 -1.44 -4.52 -9.28
N ILE A 106 -0.37 -3.74 -9.35
CA ILE A 106 0.03 -2.82 -8.28
C ILE A 106 0.14 -1.43 -8.87
N TYR A 107 -0.50 -0.47 -8.22
CA TYR A 107 -0.49 0.92 -8.63
C TYR A 107 0.07 1.76 -7.49
N ILE A 108 0.83 2.80 -7.83
CA ILE A 108 1.42 3.67 -6.82
C ILE A 108 1.21 5.12 -7.22
N ASN A 109 0.96 5.96 -6.23
CA ASN A 109 0.86 7.39 -6.46
C ASN A 109 1.29 8.10 -5.18
N ASN A 110 1.45 9.44 -5.24
CA ASN A 110 1.80 10.15 -4.02
C ASN A 110 0.55 10.26 -3.15
N ASP A 111 0.75 10.60 -1.87
CA ASP A 111 -0.33 10.62 -0.89
C ASP A 111 -1.48 11.53 -1.31
N ALA A 112 -1.19 12.68 -1.89
CA ALA A 112 -2.23 13.61 -2.27
C ALA A 112 -3.12 13.05 -3.37
N ASN A 113 -2.52 12.39 -4.37
CA ASN A 113 -3.28 11.78 -5.45
C ASN A 113 -4.06 10.57 -4.95
N CYS A 114 -3.48 9.80 -4.05
CA CYS A 114 -4.16 8.66 -3.49
C CYS A 114 -5.34 9.05 -2.64
N ALA A 115 -5.28 10.21 -1.98
CA ALA A 115 -6.41 10.69 -1.22
C ALA A 115 -7.63 10.93 -2.13
N ALA A 116 -7.39 11.41 -3.35
CA ALA A 116 -8.47 11.63 -4.28
C ALA A 116 -9.01 10.33 -4.87
N LEU A 117 -8.11 9.42 -5.25
CA LEU A 117 -8.51 8.17 -5.86
C LEU A 117 -9.10 7.20 -4.87
N GLY A 118 -8.58 7.21 -3.67
CA GLY A 118 -8.96 6.27 -2.66
C GLY A 118 -9.82 6.89 -1.59
N GLU A 119 -10.56 7.95 -1.91
CA GLU A 119 -11.34 8.57 -0.86
C GLU A 119 -12.37 7.61 -0.28
N PHE A 120 -12.83 6.66 -1.07
CA PHE A 120 -13.69 5.63 -0.53
C PHE A 120 -12.98 4.86 0.59
N PHE A 121 -11.68 4.65 0.46
CA PHE A 121 -10.89 3.97 1.46
C PHE A 121 -10.78 4.84 2.70
N ALA A 122 -10.54 6.12 2.52
CA ALA A 122 -10.47 7.04 3.63
C ALA A 122 -11.81 7.21 4.31
N LEU A 123 -12.87 7.27 3.53
CA LEU A 123 -14.21 7.37 4.09
C LEU A 123 -14.57 6.13 4.88
N GLY A 124 -14.18 4.97 4.37
CA GLY A 124 -14.41 3.73 5.10
C GLY A 124 -13.67 3.70 6.40
N ASP A 125 -12.55 4.35 6.46
CA ASP A 125 -11.77 4.42 7.68
C ASP A 125 -12.40 5.36 8.68
N ASP A 126 -13.19 6.27 8.21
CA ASP A 126 -13.97 7.04 9.05
C ASP A 126 -13.29 7.83 10.01
N THR A 127 -12.23 7.67 10.12
CA THR A 127 -11.57 8.41 10.95
C THR A 127 -11.49 9.67 10.38
N VAL A 128 -11.87 9.61 9.52
CA VAL A 128 -11.83 10.65 8.91
C VAL A 128 -12.57 11.62 9.15
N GLU A 129 -12.73 11.46 9.30
CA GLU A 129 -13.32 11.99 9.32
C GLU A 129 -13.24 12.48 9.36
#